data_0e46dc716787cf1622fcc2a8acebd6ff
#
_entry.id   0e46dc716787cf1622fcc2a8acebd6ff
#
_cell.length_a   1.000
_cell.length_b   1.000
_cell.length_c   1.000
_cell.angle_alpha   90.00
_cell.angle_beta   90.00
_cell.angle_gamma   90.00
#
_symmetry.space_group_name_H-M   'P 1'
#
loop_
_entity.id
_entity.type
_entity.pdbx_description
1 polymer ?
#
loop_
_entity_poly.entity_id
_entity_poly.type
_entity_poly.pdbx_seq_one_letter_code
_entity_poly.pdbx_strand_id
1 'polypeptide(L)'
;MRTVGIVLSAIIGAGVGAGLTVLISRVVESSRHPVDTLATDIEAIEVDSTLSRALDLATEAAVIVGPHDEVLHTTVGARSMELVRGSRIADEALLNLVRTARREGRDIVDTMAMKRASTGADLILTVRVGPLDDHGNAIIAASDSSRHVRLAETRRDFVANVSHELKTPIGAVSILAEAIAGAADDPEAVRHFSQRLTVESSRLSALVTQIIDLSRLQADQPLLRAEPVAVADVIDEAVSRHREQAANREVTLVVRCDEDLWVLGDQSQLTEAVAN
;
A
#
# COMPACT_ATOMS: atom_id res chain seq x y z
N MET A 1 -14.40 -15.93 -7.36
CA MET A 1 -13.84 -15.41 -6.10
C MET A 1 -13.20 -14.01 -6.21
N ARG A 2 -13.11 -13.38 -7.38
CA ARG A 2 -12.56 -12.01 -7.57
C ARG A 2 -13.50 -10.86 -7.18
N THR A 3 -14.77 -11.09 -7.12
CA THR A 3 -15.80 -10.07 -6.80
C THR A 3 -16.00 -9.81 -5.30
N VAL A 4 -15.65 -10.76 -4.44
CA VAL A 4 -15.87 -10.62 -2.98
C VAL A 4 -14.86 -9.69 -2.32
N GLY A 5 -13.61 -9.67 -2.74
CA GLY A 5 -12.58 -8.80 -2.16
C GLY A 5 -12.77 -7.31 -2.46
N ILE A 6 -13.22 -7.00 -3.69
CA ILE A 6 -13.49 -5.61 -4.10
C ILE A 6 -14.73 -5.05 -3.38
N VAL A 7 -15.75 -5.91 -3.20
CA VAL A 7 -16.98 -5.53 -2.47
C VAL A 7 -16.70 -5.30 -0.99
N LEU A 8 -15.80 -6.09 -0.36
CA LEU A 8 -15.47 -5.93 1.06
C LEU A 8 -14.69 -4.63 1.33
N SER A 9 -13.74 -4.27 0.46
CA SER A 9 -13.00 -2.99 0.57
C SER A 9 -13.91 -1.78 0.33
N ALA A 10 -14.86 -1.90 -0.62
CA ALA A 10 -15.86 -0.86 -0.87
C ALA A 10 -16.85 -0.70 0.30
N ILE A 11 -17.21 -1.80 0.96
CA ILE A 11 -18.14 -1.78 2.10
C ILE A 11 -17.48 -1.15 3.34
N ILE A 12 -16.19 -1.42 3.61
CA ILE A 12 -15.48 -0.80 4.72
C ILE A 12 -15.28 0.71 4.47
N GLY A 13 -14.89 1.11 3.26
CA GLY A 13 -14.77 2.51 2.88
C GLY A 13 -16.12 3.24 2.89
N ALA A 14 -17.21 2.59 2.45
CA ALA A 14 -18.55 3.14 2.49
C ALA A 14 -19.10 3.23 3.92
N GLY A 15 -18.77 2.28 4.81
CA GLY A 15 -19.21 2.28 6.20
C GLY A 15 -18.64 3.46 7.01
N VAL A 16 -17.35 3.74 6.87
CA VAL A 16 -16.70 4.88 7.50
C VAL A 16 -17.22 6.20 6.90
N GLY A 17 -17.40 6.26 5.57
CA GLY A 17 -17.93 7.43 4.88
C GLY A 17 -19.40 7.72 5.23
N ALA A 18 -20.25 6.69 5.33
CA ALA A 18 -21.65 6.86 5.71
C ALA A 18 -21.82 7.27 7.18
N GLY A 19 -20.97 6.73 8.08
CA GLY A 19 -20.95 7.13 9.49
C GLY A 19 -20.59 8.60 9.67
N LEU A 20 -19.62 9.07 8.91
CA LEU A 20 -19.19 10.47 8.96
C LEU A 20 -20.26 11.41 8.39
N THR A 21 -20.91 11.05 7.30
CA THR A 21 -22.00 11.84 6.68
C THR A 21 -23.21 11.95 7.63
N VAL A 22 -23.58 10.84 8.30
CA VAL A 22 -24.67 10.82 9.27
C VAL A 22 -24.29 11.62 10.53
N LEU A 23 -23.04 11.57 10.99
CA LEU A 23 -22.59 12.34 12.13
C LEU A 23 -22.58 13.85 11.83
N ILE A 24 -22.07 14.23 10.67
CA ILE A 24 -22.04 15.63 10.22
C ILE A 24 -23.46 16.17 10.02
N SER A 25 -24.36 15.41 9.36
CA SER A 25 -25.77 15.85 9.18
C SER A 25 -26.51 15.97 10.51
N ARG A 26 -26.29 15.08 11.49
CA ARG A 26 -26.89 15.19 12.82
C ARG A 26 -26.37 16.37 13.64
N VAL A 27 -25.06 16.66 13.54
CA VAL A 27 -24.46 17.82 14.22
C VAL A 27 -24.97 19.13 13.61
N VAL A 28 -25.07 19.21 12.29
CA VAL A 28 -25.62 20.38 11.58
C VAL A 28 -27.10 20.58 11.87
N GLU A 29 -27.87 19.48 11.96
CA GLU A 29 -29.32 19.53 12.25
C GLU A 29 -29.60 19.91 13.73
N SER A 30 -28.71 19.54 14.66
CA SER A 30 -28.80 19.90 16.08
C SER A 30 -28.50 21.40 16.34
N SER A 31 -27.83 22.08 15.43
CA SER A 31 -27.48 23.52 15.55
C SER A 31 -28.59 24.46 15.04
N ARG A 32 -29.71 23.90 14.54
CA ARG A 32 -30.87 24.72 14.12
C ARG A 32 -31.80 25.03 15.27
N HIS A 33 -31.36 25.89 16.19
CA HIS A 33 -32.28 26.61 17.10
C HIS A 33 -32.46 28.03 16.61
N PRO A 34 -33.71 28.51 16.50
CA PRO A 34 -33.97 29.88 16.08
C PRO A 34 -33.70 30.83 17.24
N VAL A 35 -32.75 31.72 17.05
CA VAL A 35 -32.62 32.92 17.92
C VAL A 35 -32.84 34.15 17.06
N ASP A 36 -33.82 34.90 17.50
CA ASP A 36 -34.29 36.17 16.94
C ASP A 36 -33.22 37.28 16.94
N THR A 37 -33.11 37.94 15.81
CA THR A 37 -33.00 39.38 15.54
C THR A 37 -31.90 40.26 16.20
N LEU A 38 -31.20 40.97 15.28
CA LEU A 38 -30.49 42.25 15.39
C LEU A 38 -29.03 42.21 15.86
N ALA A 39 -28.12 42.12 14.88
CA ALA A 39 -27.02 43.09 14.72
C ALA A 39 -26.26 42.79 13.46
N THR A 40 -26.20 43.74 12.56
CA THR A 40 -25.26 43.83 11.44
C THR A 40 -23.86 43.95 12.05
N ASP A 41 -23.11 42.85 11.99
CA ASP A 41 -21.64 42.89 12.04
C ASP A 41 -21.08 41.54 11.52
N ILE A 42 -20.01 41.62 10.81
CA ILE A 42 -19.20 40.58 10.18
C ILE A 42 -19.11 39.37 11.13
N GLU A 43 -20.04 38.43 11.03
CA GLU A 43 -19.93 37.14 11.69
C GLU A 43 -18.88 36.32 10.90
N ALA A 44 -17.63 36.42 11.38
CA ALA A 44 -16.69 35.34 11.18
C ALA A 44 -17.38 34.08 11.73
N ILE A 45 -17.81 33.16 10.86
CA ILE A 45 -18.43 31.91 11.27
C ILE A 45 -17.41 31.19 12.14
N GLU A 46 -17.61 31.32 13.46
CA GLU A 46 -16.88 30.51 14.43
C GLU A 46 -17.31 29.09 14.19
N VAL A 47 -16.42 28.29 13.53
CA VAL A 47 -16.65 26.87 13.36
C VAL A 47 -16.89 26.29 14.74
N ASP A 48 -18.10 25.76 14.98
CA ASP A 48 -18.50 25.21 16.27
C ASP A 48 -17.37 24.33 16.83
N SER A 49 -16.96 24.60 18.05
CA SER A 49 -15.89 23.85 18.72
C SER A 49 -16.18 22.35 18.77
N THR A 50 -17.45 21.97 18.76
CA THR A 50 -17.93 20.60 18.71
C THR A 50 -17.63 19.96 17.34
N LEU A 51 -17.88 20.69 16.25
CA LEU A 51 -17.58 20.22 14.90
C LEU A 51 -16.07 20.08 14.68
N SER A 52 -15.28 21.06 15.11
CA SER A 52 -13.82 21.02 15.06
C SER A 52 -13.28 19.78 15.75
N ARG A 53 -13.76 19.52 16.97
CA ARG A 53 -13.32 18.37 17.77
C ARG A 53 -13.79 17.03 17.17
N ALA A 54 -14.98 16.99 16.58
CA ALA A 54 -15.47 15.81 15.89
C ALA A 54 -14.62 15.49 14.66
N LEU A 55 -14.19 16.50 13.91
CA LEU A 55 -13.31 16.33 12.75
C LEU A 55 -11.93 15.85 13.15
N ASP A 56 -11.35 16.38 14.22
CA ASP A 56 -10.04 15.96 14.74
C ASP A 56 -10.04 14.48 15.17
N LEU A 57 -11.18 13.96 15.62
CA LEU A 57 -11.31 12.57 16.09
C LEU A 57 -11.74 11.60 15.01
N ALA A 58 -12.52 12.05 14.02
CA ALA A 58 -13.21 11.19 13.07
C ALA A 58 -12.48 11.04 11.71
N THR A 59 -11.55 11.94 11.40
CA THR A 59 -10.86 11.96 10.11
C THR A 59 -9.35 12.02 10.26
N GLU A 60 -8.66 11.39 9.32
CA GLU A 60 -7.20 11.48 9.24
C GLU A 60 -6.76 12.91 8.94
N ALA A 61 -7.43 13.57 8.00
CA ALA A 61 -7.22 14.97 7.68
C ALA A 61 -8.54 15.62 7.23
N ALA A 62 -8.85 16.83 7.78
CA ALA A 62 -10.00 17.62 7.34
C ALA A 62 -9.66 19.10 7.27
N VAL A 63 -10.31 19.78 6.29
CA VAL A 63 -10.24 21.21 6.12
C VAL A 63 -11.65 21.75 5.87
N ILE A 64 -12.06 22.80 6.56
CA ILE A 64 -13.26 23.57 6.23
C ILE A 64 -12.83 24.82 5.47
N VAL A 65 -13.46 25.04 4.34
CA VAL A 65 -13.15 26.11 3.39
C VAL A 65 -14.37 27.03 3.28
N GLY A 66 -14.20 28.31 3.57
CA GLY A 66 -15.22 29.35 3.47
C GLY A 66 -15.53 29.75 2.04
N PRO A 67 -16.62 30.52 1.82
CA PRO A 67 -17.14 30.84 0.48
C PRO A 67 -16.17 31.59 -0.41
N HIS A 68 -15.14 32.24 0.17
CA HIS A 68 -14.10 32.99 -0.57
C HIS A 68 -12.79 32.18 -0.68
N ASP A 69 -12.85 30.86 -0.54
CA ASP A 69 -11.71 29.93 -0.60
C ASP A 69 -10.69 30.09 0.55
N GLU A 70 -11.05 30.78 1.60
CA GLU A 70 -10.29 30.88 2.85
C GLU A 70 -10.46 29.62 3.71
N VAL A 71 -9.41 29.23 4.40
CA VAL A 71 -9.45 28.10 5.34
C VAL A 71 -10.00 28.59 6.69
N LEU A 72 -11.17 28.08 7.06
CA LEU A 72 -11.84 28.38 8.32
C LEU A 72 -11.36 27.46 9.45
N HIS A 73 -11.12 26.18 9.13
CA HIS A 73 -10.62 25.19 10.07
C HIS A 73 -9.72 24.17 9.38
N THR A 74 -8.73 23.65 10.09
CA THR A 74 -7.83 22.61 9.60
C THR A 74 -7.37 21.72 10.75
N THR A 75 -7.47 20.40 10.58
CA THR A 75 -6.98 19.42 11.54
C THR A 75 -5.46 19.32 11.51
N VAL A 76 -4.88 18.69 12.54
CA VAL A 76 -3.43 18.41 12.61
C VAL A 76 -3.01 17.54 11.42
N GLY A 77 -3.82 16.53 11.06
CA GLY A 77 -3.55 15.65 9.92
C GLY A 77 -3.50 16.41 8.59
N ALA A 78 -4.41 17.36 8.36
CA ALA A 78 -4.41 18.18 7.14
C ALA A 78 -3.17 19.07 7.02
N ARG A 79 -2.68 19.59 8.16
CA ARG A 79 -1.40 20.31 8.20
C ARG A 79 -0.21 19.42 7.93
N SER A 80 -0.18 18.21 8.51
CA SER A 80 0.91 17.26 8.29
C SER A 80 0.97 16.74 6.85
N MET A 81 -0.16 16.71 6.15
CA MET A 81 -0.27 16.40 4.72
C MET A 81 -0.01 17.62 3.83
N GLU A 82 0.23 18.80 4.41
CA GLU A 82 0.46 20.06 3.69
C GLU A 82 -0.70 20.46 2.76
N LEU A 83 -1.94 20.11 3.11
CA LEU A 83 -3.13 20.49 2.33
C LEU A 83 -3.39 21.99 2.37
N VAL A 84 -2.87 22.67 3.38
CA VAL A 84 -3.08 24.08 3.65
C VAL A 84 -1.74 24.81 3.73
N ARG A 85 -1.67 25.99 3.10
CA ARG A 85 -0.54 26.91 3.20
C ARG A 85 -1.04 28.27 3.69
N GLY A 86 -0.74 28.59 4.96
CA GLY A 86 -1.31 29.75 5.62
C GLY A 86 -2.83 29.60 5.75
N SER A 87 -3.59 30.53 5.21
CA SER A 87 -5.06 30.53 5.21
C SER A 87 -5.69 30.06 3.90
N ARG A 88 -4.95 29.34 3.07
CA ARG A 88 -5.43 28.88 1.75
C ARG A 88 -5.11 27.43 1.51
N ILE A 89 -5.87 26.79 0.63
CA ILE A 89 -5.58 25.45 0.13
C ILE A 89 -4.26 25.49 -0.67
N ALA A 90 -3.39 24.52 -0.42
CA ALA A 90 -2.05 24.50 -0.99
C ALA A 90 -2.02 24.08 -2.46
N ASP A 91 -2.98 23.26 -2.89
CA ASP A 91 -3.04 22.69 -4.24
C ASP A 91 -4.24 23.23 -5.01
N GLU A 92 -4.00 23.68 -6.26
CA GLU A 92 -5.03 24.27 -7.10
C GLU A 92 -6.06 23.24 -7.61
N ALA A 93 -5.64 21.99 -7.84
CA ALA A 93 -6.57 20.93 -8.25
C ALA A 93 -7.55 20.62 -7.11
N LEU A 94 -7.07 20.57 -5.87
CA LEU A 94 -7.92 20.40 -4.70
C LEU A 94 -8.90 21.57 -4.54
N LEU A 95 -8.45 22.81 -4.76
CA LEU A 95 -9.32 23.97 -4.72
C LEU A 95 -10.40 23.93 -5.82
N ASN A 96 -10.05 23.46 -7.00
CA ASN A 96 -11.00 23.28 -8.09
C ASN A 96 -12.07 22.22 -7.78
N LEU A 97 -11.72 21.14 -7.07
CA LEU A 97 -12.70 20.17 -6.55
C LEU A 97 -13.68 20.82 -5.57
N VAL A 98 -13.18 21.69 -4.67
CA VAL A 98 -14.03 22.45 -3.73
C VAL A 98 -15.05 23.31 -4.49
N ARG A 99 -14.58 24.09 -5.46
CA ARG A 99 -15.45 24.94 -6.28
C ARG A 99 -16.47 24.14 -7.09
N THR A 100 -16.07 22.98 -7.57
CA THR A 100 -16.97 22.08 -8.32
C THR A 100 -18.03 21.46 -7.39
N ALA A 101 -17.66 20.97 -6.22
CA ALA A 101 -18.59 20.43 -5.24
C ALA A 101 -19.65 21.44 -4.80
N ARG A 102 -19.23 22.71 -4.57
CA ARG A 102 -20.15 23.80 -4.27
C ARG A 102 -21.13 24.07 -5.39
N ARG A 103 -20.64 24.14 -6.64
CA ARG A 103 -21.46 24.44 -7.81
C ARG A 103 -22.48 23.33 -8.10
N GLU A 104 -22.07 22.07 -7.91
CA GLU A 104 -22.91 20.92 -8.18
C GLU A 104 -23.78 20.51 -6.99
N GLY A 105 -23.54 21.06 -5.80
CA GLY A 105 -24.30 20.77 -4.58
C GLY A 105 -24.21 19.32 -4.12
N ARG A 106 -23.11 18.60 -4.47
CA ARG A 106 -22.93 17.18 -4.15
C ARG A 106 -21.49 16.88 -3.74
N ASP A 107 -21.33 15.76 -3.03
CA ASP A 107 -20.03 15.22 -2.68
C ASP A 107 -19.29 14.73 -3.92
N ILE A 108 -18.01 15.02 -3.98
CA ILE A 108 -17.05 14.52 -4.97
C ILE A 108 -16.01 13.71 -4.24
N VAL A 109 -15.72 12.50 -4.74
CA VAL A 109 -14.62 11.66 -4.28
C VAL A 109 -13.63 11.52 -5.42
N ASP A 110 -12.37 11.84 -5.15
CA ASP A 110 -11.30 11.74 -6.14
C ASP A 110 -10.00 11.25 -5.50
N THR A 111 -9.11 10.73 -6.33
CA THR A 111 -7.75 10.36 -5.91
C THR A 111 -6.75 11.21 -6.68
N MET A 112 -5.95 11.97 -5.93
CA MET A 112 -5.01 12.92 -6.51
C MET A 112 -3.59 12.71 -5.98
N ALA A 113 -2.60 13.02 -6.83
CA ALA A 113 -1.21 13.05 -6.43
C ALA A 113 -0.81 14.48 -6.08
N MET A 114 -0.24 14.66 -4.89
CA MET A 114 0.36 15.90 -4.43
C MET A 114 1.84 15.70 -4.13
N LYS A 115 2.64 16.75 -4.30
CA LYS A 115 4.02 16.75 -3.81
C LYS A 115 4.10 17.49 -2.49
N ARG A 116 4.68 16.84 -1.48
CA ARG A 116 5.01 17.54 -0.23
C ARG A 116 6.07 18.59 -0.50
N ALA A 117 5.78 19.83 -0.16
CA ALA A 117 6.73 20.92 -0.34
C ALA A 117 7.98 20.75 0.55
N SER A 118 7.82 20.15 1.74
CA SER A 118 8.90 19.93 2.71
C SER A 118 9.91 18.86 2.30
N THR A 119 9.46 17.80 1.63
CA THR A 119 10.31 16.63 1.33
C THR A 119 10.41 16.32 -0.17
N GLY A 120 9.58 16.92 -1.01
CA GLY A 120 9.44 16.59 -2.43
C GLY A 120 8.82 15.20 -2.69
N ALA A 121 8.40 14.49 -1.64
CA ALA A 121 7.83 13.15 -1.76
C ALA A 121 6.43 13.19 -2.37
N ASP A 122 6.13 12.23 -3.24
CA ASP A 122 4.80 12.06 -3.80
C ASP A 122 3.85 11.48 -2.73
N LEU A 123 2.73 12.16 -2.55
CA LEU A 123 1.64 11.81 -1.66
C LEU A 123 0.40 11.51 -2.51
N ILE A 124 -0.15 10.32 -2.40
CA ILE A 124 -1.40 9.97 -3.07
C ILE A 124 -2.52 10.08 -2.05
N LEU A 125 -3.42 11.02 -2.28
CA LEU A 125 -4.54 11.29 -1.40
C LEU A 125 -5.83 10.81 -2.01
N THR A 126 -6.65 10.12 -1.21
CA THR A 126 -8.07 9.98 -1.48
C THR A 126 -8.77 11.12 -0.79
N VAL A 127 -9.41 12.00 -1.56
CA VAL A 127 -10.10 13.18 -1.06
C VAL A 127 -11.60 13.06 -1.28
N ARG A 128 -12.37 13.45 -0.27
CA ARG A 128 -13.80 13.67 -0.39
C ARG A 128 -14.07 15.14 -0.11
N VAL A 129 -14.75 15.78 -1.03
CA VAL A 129 -15.08 17.20 -0.94
C VAL A 129 -16.59 17.35 -1.10
N GLY A 130 -17.23 18.08 -0.20
CA GLY A 130 -18.67 18.32 -0.27
C GLY A 130 -19.05 19.69 0.27
N PRO A 131 -20.23 20.21 -0.10
CA PRO A 131 -20.81 21.40 0.52
C PRO A 131 -21.12 21.08 1.99
N LEU A 132 -20.84 22.03 2.88
CA LEU A 132 -21.07 21.87 4.31
C LEU A 132 -22.41 22.49 4.72
N ASP A 133 -22.77 23.62 4.12
CA ASP A 133 -23.97 24.38 4.41
C ASP A 133 -24.45 25.23 3.21
N ASP A 134 -25.55 25.94 3.40
CA ASP A 134 -26.14 26.82 2.38
C ASP A 134 -25.40 28.17 2.25
N HIS A 135 -24.43 28.46 3.13
CA HIS A 135 -23.63 29.70 3.13
C HIS A 135 -22.40 29.58 2.20
N GLY A 136 -22.23 28.46 1.55
CA GLY A 136 -21.14 28.22 0.61
C GLY A 136 -19.89 27.66 1.26
N ASN A 137 -19.96 27.24 2.52
CA ASN A 137 -18.87 26.51 3.15
C ASN A 137 -18.75 25.10 2.55
N ALA A 138 -17.53 24.61 2.45
CA ALA A 138 -17.24 23.26 1.98
C ALA A 138 -16.29 22.54 2.94
N ILE A 139 -16.40 21.22 2.96
CA ILE A 139 -15.50 20.37 3.72
C ILE A 139 -14.67 19.52 2.78
N ILE A 140 -13.40 19.39 3.11
CA ILE A 140 -12.46 18.44 2.52
C ILE A 140 -12.13 17.41 3.59
N ALA A 141 -12.33 16.13 3.31
CA ALA A 141 -11.78 15.04 4.09
C ALA A 141 -10.75 14.31 3.22
N ALA A 142 -9.55 14.11 3.73
CA ALA A 142 -8.47 13.47 3.00
C ALA A 142 -7.85 12.34 3.82
N SER A 143 -7.39 11.30 3.12
CA SER A 143 -6.61 10.19 3.69
C SER A 143 -5.40 9.89 2.81
N ASP A 144 -4.28 9.52 3.44
CA ASP A 144 -3.07 9.10 2.73
C ASP A 144 -3.23 7.66 2.22
N SER A 145 -3.45 7.53 0.92
CA SER A 145 -3.56 6.25 0.23
C SER A 145 -2.24 5.78 -0.39
N SER A 146 -1.14 6.52 -0.20
CA SER A 146 0.15 6.23 -0.83
C SER A 146 0.64 4.82 -0.54
N ARG A 147 0.47 4.34 0.70
CA ARG A 147 0.86 2.99 1.10
C ARG A 147 0.04 1.93 0.36
N HIS A 148 -1.27 2.11 0.28
CA HIS A 148 -2.17 1.17 -0.40
C HIS A 148 -1.91 1.11 -1.90
N VAL A 149 -1.68 2.26 -2.54
CA VAL A 149 -1.38 2.33 -3.97
C VAL A 149 -0.03 1.66 -4.26
N ARG A 150 1.02 1.97 -3.51
CA ARG A 150 2.34 1.34 -3.67
C ARG A 150 2.28 -0.17 -3.46
N LEU A 151 1.52 -0.63 -2.46
CA LEU A 151 1.34 -2.05 -2.22
C LEU A 151 0.61 -2.74 -3.38
N ALA A 152 -0.42 -2.10 -3.92
CA ALA A 152 -1.16 -2.60 -5.08
C ALA A 152 -0.29 -2.63 -6.36
N GLU A 153 0.54 -1.61 -6.59
CA GLU A 153 1.51 -1.57 -7.68
C GLU A 153 2.55 -2.66 -7.54
N THR A 154 3.20 -2.77 -6.38
CA THR A 154 4.18 -3.84 -6.10
C THR A 154 3.58 -5.22 -6.32
N ARG A 155 2.33 -5.44 -5.89
CA ARG A 155 1.64 -6.71 -6.12
C ARG A 155 1.34 -6.97 -7.60
N ARG A 156 0.99 -5.94 -8.36
CA ARG A 156 0.75 -6.06 -9.80
C ARG A 156 2.03 -6.39 -10.55
N ASP A 157 3.10 -5.67 -10.24
CA ASP A 157 4.41 -5.88 -10.83
C ASP A 157 4.97 -7.27 -10.50
N PHE A 158 4.77 -7.72 -9.26
CA PHE A 158 5.10 -9.08 -8.86
C PHE A 158 4.39 -10.14 -9.71
N VAL A 159 3.06 -10.03 -9.87
CA VAL A 159 2.29 -10.99 -10.70
C VAL A 159 2.75 -10.98 -12.16
N ALA A 160 3.04 -9.79 -12.71
CA ALA A 160 3.54 -9.66 -14.07
C ALA A 160 4.92 -10.34 -14.23
N ASN A 161 5.86 -10.04 -13.32
CA ASN A 161 7.21 -10.60 -13.34
C ASN A 161 7.19 -12.13 -13.17
N VAL A 162 6.43 -12.64 -12.20
CA VAL A 162 6.23 -14.10 -12.00
C VAL A 162 5.72 -14.76 -13.28
N SER A 163 4.74 -14.13 -13.94
CA SER A 163 4.18 -14.68 -15.17
C SER A 163 5.21 -14.75 -16.29
N HIS A 164 6.08 -13.75 -16.41
CA HIS A 164 7.16 -13.73 -17.39
C HIS A 164 8.24 -14.77 -17.05
N GLU A 165 8.67 -14.84 -15.79
CA GLU A 165 9.69 -15.77 -15.33
C GLU A 165 9.25 -17.24 -15.43
N LEU A 166 7.95 -17.54 -15.27
CA LEU A 166 7.40 -18.88 -15.45
C LEU A 166 7.23 -19.26 -16.93
N LYS A 167 6.90 -18.31 -17.80
CA LYS A 167 6.62 -18.60 -19.20
C LYS A 167 7.85 -19.16 -19.94
N THR A 168 9.02 -18.66 -19.62
CA THR A 168 10.28 -19.07 -20.27
C THR A 168 10.63 -20.54 -20.00
N PRO A 169 10.73 -21.02 -18.73
CA PRO A 169 11.04 -22.42 -18.46
C PRO A 169 9.91 -23.36 -18.92
N ILE A 170 8.64 -22.96 -18.80
CA ILE A 170 7.53 -23.79 -19.33
C ILE A 170 7.66 -23.98 -20.84
N GLY A 171 7.99 -22.91 -21.58
CA GLY A 171 8.24 -22.99 -23.00
C GLY A 171 9.43 -23.93 -23.35
N ALA A 172 10.52 -23.82 -22.56
CA ALA A 172 11.69 -24.71 -22.75
C ALA A 172 11.35 -26.18 -22.47
N VAL A 173 10.58 -26.45 -21.39
CA VAL A 173 10.09 -27.82 -21.08
C VAL A 173 9.25 -28.36 -22.22
N SER A 174 8.33 -27.58 -22.79
CA SER A 174 7.49 -28.00 -23.92
C SER A 174 8.31 -28.33 -25.15
N ILE A 175 9.27 -27.49 -25.54
CA ILE A 175 10.15 -27.69 -26.69
C ILE A 175 11.04 -28.93 -26.49
N LEU A 176 11.57 -29.12 -25.27
CA LEU A 176 12.40 -30.30 -24.97
C LEU A 176 11.58 -31.58 -24.99
N ALA A 177 10.33 -31.56 -24.53
CA ALA A 177 9.42 -32.69 -24.60
C ALA A 177 9.10 -33.06 -26.08
N GLU A 178 8.84 -32.08 -26.94
CA GLU A 178 8.63 -32.28 -28.37
C GLU A 178 9.89 -32.82 -29.04
N ALA A 179 11.08 -32.33 -28.70
CA ALA A 179 12.35 -32.80 -29.22
C ALA A 179 12.61 -34.26 -28.83
N ILE A 180 12.29 -34.67 -27.59
CA ILE A 180 12.39 -36.07 -27.15
C ILE A 180 11.45 -36.96 -27.97
N ALA A 181 10.20 -36.52 -28.18
CA ALA A 181 9.23 -37.29 -28.96
C ALA A 181 9.66 -37.43 -30.43
N GLY A 182 10.27 -36.39 -31.00
CA GLY A 182 10.79 -36.40 -32.38
C GLY A 182 12.10 -37.19 -32.58
N ALA A 183 12.85 -37.42 -31.49
CA ALA A 183 14.13 -38.12 -31.50
C ALA A 183 14.02 -39.62 -31.07
N ALA A 184 12.83 -40.22 -31.16
CA ALA A 184 12.56 -41.56 -30.62
C ALA A 184 13.53 -42.65 -31.13
N ASP A 185 14.06 -42.51 -32.32
CA ASP A 185 14.99 -43.42 -32.94
C ASP A 185 16.49 -43.09 -32.67
N ASP A 186 16.77 -42.01 -31.91
CA ASP A 186 18.12 -41.60 -31.56
C ASP A 186 18.29 -41.55 -30.01
N PRO A 187 18.83 -42.64 -29.43
CA PRO A 187 18.98 -42.75 -27.96
C PRO A 187 19.92 -41.70 -27.35
N GLU A 188 20.90 -41.18 -28.10
CA GLU A 188 21.81 -40.14 -27.61
C GLU A 188 21.10 -38.79 -27.53
N ALA A 189 20.36 -38.42 -28.55
CA ALA A 189 19.54 -37.23 -28.57
C ALA A 189 18.48 -37.26 -27.47
N VAL A 190 17.78 -38.37 -27.29
CA VAL A 190 16.81 -38.58 -26.21
C VAL A 190 17.46 -38.37 -24.85
N ARG A 191 18.63 -38.97 -24.60
CA ARG A 191 19.34 -38.81 -23.32
C ARG A 191 19.74 -37.35 -23.08
N HIS A 192 20.27 -36.69 -24.10
CA HIS A 192 20.66 -35.27 -24.01
C HIS A 192 19.50 -34.36 -23.71
N PHE A 193 18.39 -34.47 -24.41
CA PHE A 193 17.19 -33.64 -24.17
C PHE A 193 16.54 -33.97 -22.83
N SER A 194 16.52 -35.23 -22.39
CA SER A 194 16.00 -35.62 -21.08
C SER A 194 16.81 -35.02 -19.92
N GLN A 195 18.14 -34.99 -20.03
CA GLN A 195 18.98 -34.32 -19.03
C GLN A 195 18.69 -32.84 -18.96
N ARG A 196 18.55 -32.14 -20.07
CA ARG A 196 18.20 -30.74 -20.12
C ARG A 196 16.80 -30.48 -19.56
N LEU A 197 15.82 -31.34 -19.85
CA LEU A 197 14.47 -31.31 -19.32
C LEU A 197 14.47 -31.40 -17.77
N THR A 198 15.31 -32.31 -17.23
CA THR A 198 15.46 -32.46 -15.76
C THR A 198 16.01 -31.17 -15.13
N VAL A 199 17.01 -30.53 -15.72
CA VAL A 199 17.60 -29.30 -15.26
C VAL A 199 16.55 -28.18 -15.29
N GLU A 200 15.80 -28.04 -16.38
CA GLU A 200 14.79 -26.99 -16.51
C GLU A 200 13.60 -27.20 -15.54
N SER A 201 13.21 -28.46 -15.33
CA SER A 201 12.19 -28.82 -14.34
C SER A 201 12.61 -28.49 -12.91
N SER A 202 13.88 -28.76 -12.56
CA SER A 202 14.45 -28.38 -11.24
C SER A 202 14.48 -26.87 -11.06
N ARG A 203 14.84 -26.13 -12.10
CA ARG A 203 14.81 -24.65 -12.09
C ARG A 203 13.40 -24.11 -11.88
N LEU A 204 12.41 -24.70 -12.58
CA LEU A 204 11.00 -24.31 -12.42
C LEU A 204 10.51 -24.58 -10.99
N SER A 205 10.87 -25.71 -10.41
CA SER A 205 10.52 -26.05 -9.02
C SER A 205 11.12 -25.07 -8.02
N ALA A 206 12.38 -24.67 -8.19
CA ALA A 206 13.02 -23.67 -7.36
C ALA A 206 12.31 -22.31 -7.46
N LEU A 207 11.96 -21.88 -8.67
CA LEU A 207 11.23 -20.64 -8.90
C LEU A 207 9.85 -20.65 -8.21
N VAL A 208 9.10 -21.75 -8.29
CA VAL A 208 7.81 -21.89 -7.61
C VAL A 208 7.98 -21.79 -6.11
N THR A 209 9.02 -22.41 -5.53
CA THR A 209 9.32 -22.31 -4.09
C THR A 209 9.59 -20.86 -3.69
N GLN A 210 10.42 -20.11 -4.44
CA GLN A 210 10.70 -18.70 -4.20
C GLN A 210 9.43 -17.84 -4.24
N ILE A 211 8.50 -18.13 -5.18
CA ILE A 211 7.22 -17.42 -5.27
C ILE A 211 6.35 -17.68 -4.03
N ILE A 212 6.31 -18.92 -3.55
CA ILE A 212 5.55 -19.29 -2.35
C ILE A 212 6.13 -18.58 -1.12
N ASP A 213 7.45 -18.57 -0.97
CA ASP A 213 8.12 -17.94 0.18
C ASP A 213 7.92 -16.42 0.16
N LEU A 214 8.05 -15.77 -1.00
CA LEU A 214 7.74 -14.35 -1.14
C LEU A 214 6.26 -14.04 -0.85
N SER A 215 5.34 -14.91 -1.28
CA SER A 215 3.91 -14.76 -0.98
C SER A 215 3.63 -14.85 0.53
N ARG A 216 4.37 -15.70 1.25
CA ARG A 216 4.28 -15.82 2.71
C ARG A 216 4.81 -14.60 3.43
N LEU A 217 5.89 -14.00 2.94
CA LEU A 217 6.47 -12.76 3.49
C LEU A 217 5.55 -11.54 3.28
N GLN A 218 4.75 -11.54 2.21
CA GLN A 218 3.77 -10.48 1.93
C GLN A 218 2.45 -10.63 2.70
N ALA A 219 2.21 -11.77 3.34
CA ALA A 219 1.09 -11.92 4.26
C ALA A 219 1.31 -11.02 5.49
N ASP A 220 0.26 -10.32 5.93
CA ASP A 220 0.29 -9.24 6.96
C ASP A 220 0.82 -9.67 8.37
N GLN A 221 1.42 -10.84 8.50
CA GLN A 221 1.93 -11.35 9.78
C GLN A 221 3.29 -12.06 9.63
N PRO A 222 4.35 -11.35 9.24
CA PRO A 222 5.68 -11.96 9.07
C PRO A 222 6.28 -12.50 10.38
N LEU A 223 5.77 -12.12 11.56
CA LEU A 223 6.34 -12.46 12.87
C LEU A 223 5.49 -13.44 13.70
N LEU A 224 4.53 -14.16 13.10
CA LEU A 224 3.72 -15.14 13.83
C LEU A 224 4.53 -16.29 14.47
N ARG A 225 5.76 -16.52 14.01
CA ARG A 225 6.68 -17.55 14.50
C ARG A 225 8.03 -16.95 14.94
N ALA A 226 8.02 -15.67 15.31
CA ALA A 226 9.24 -15.05 15.79
C ALA A 226 9.62 -15.66 17.14
N GLU A 227 10.80 -16.27 17.20
CA GLU A 227 11.41 -16.84 18.39
C GLU A 227 12.85 -16.33 18.54
N PRO A 228 13.46 -16.41 19.72
CA PRO A 228 14.85 -16.10 19.87
C PRO A 228 15.71 -17.09 19.06
N VAL A 229 16.45 -16.58 18.08
CA VAL A 229 17.30 -17.37 17.16
C VAL A 229 18.75 -16.94 17.36
N ALA A 230 19.63 -17.90 17.55
CA ALA A 230 21.06 -17.64 17.59
C ALA A 230 21.58 -17.31 16.18
N VAL A 231 22.25 -16.18 16.04
CA VAL A 231 22.79 -15.74 14.73
C VAL A 231 23.85 -16.72 14.21
N ALA A 232 24.61 -17.33 15.09
CA ALA A 232 25.59 -18.34 14.74
C ALA A 232 24.95 -19.55 14.02
N ASP A 233 23.81 -20.05 14.51
CA ASP A 233 23.10 -21.19 13.92
C ASP A 233 22.59 -20.87 12.50
N VAL A 234 22.09 -19.64 12.31
CA VAL A 234 21.64 -19.13 11.00
C VAL A 234 22.80 -19.10 9.99
N ILE A 235 23.94 -18.57 10.42
CA ILE A 235 25.14 -18.45 9.57
C ILE A 235 25.68 -19.84 9.22
N ASP A 236 25.79 -20.73 10.20
CA ASP A 236 26.31 -22.08 9.99
C ASP A 236 25.42 -22.88 9.02
N GLU A 237 24.13 -22.76 9.13
CA GLU A 237 23.19 -23.40 8.21
C GLU A 237 23.29 -22.79 6.80
N ALA A 238 23.35 -21.46 6.67
CA ALA A 238 23.50 -20.78 5.37
C ALA A 238 24.84 -21.16 4.68
N VAL A 239 25.93 -21.16 5.41
CA VAL A 239 27.25 -21.56 4.91
C VAL A 239 27.28 -23.05 4.49
N SER A 240 26.60 -23.90 5.28
CA SER A 240 26.50 -25.33 4.99
C SER A 240 25.85 -25.59 3.61
N ARG A 241 24.83 -24.82 3.23
CA ARG A 241 24.16 -24.93 1.94
C ARG A 241 25.06 -24.61 0.75
N HIS A 242 26.06 -23.74 0.94
CA HIS A 242 26.96 -23.29 -0.13
C HIS A 242 28.33 -23.95 -0.11
N ARG A 243 28.62 -24.79 0.87
CA ARG A 243 29.95 -25.39 1.08
C ARG A 243 30.44 -26.22 -0.10
N GLU A 244 29.57 -27.05 -0.68
CA GLU A 244 29.91 -27.87 -1.83
C GLU A 244 30.16 -27.02 -3.09
N GLN A 245 29.33 -26.00 -3.31
CA GLN A 245 29.48 -25.11 -4.45
C GLN A 245 30.76 -24.26 -4.34
N ALA A 246 31.10 -23.80 -3.15
CA ALA A 246 32.33 -23.07 -2.88
C ALA A 246 33.57 -23.96 -3.10
N ALA A 247 33.54 -25.21 -2.61
CA ALA A 247 34.60 -26.18 -2.82
C ALA A 247 34.82 -26.46 -4.32
N ASN A 248 33.77 -26.67 -5.09
CA ASN A 248 33.82 -26.91 -6.54
C ASN A 248 34.37 -25.72 -7.34
N ARG A 249 34.33 -24.51 -6.74
CA ARG A 249 34.85 -23.27 -7.34
C ARG A 249 36.16 -22.81 -6.71
N GLU A 250 36.76 -23.60 -5.83
CA GLU A 250 37.99 -23.28 -5.10
C GLU A 250 37.86 -21.98 -4.29
N VAL A 251 36.64 -21.66 -3.79
CA VAL A 251 36.36 -20.47 -2.96
C VAL A 251 36.36 -20.87 -1.50
N THR A 252 37.12 -20.13 -0.68
CA THR A 252 37.18 -20.31 0.78
C THR A 252 36.09 -19.44 1.44
N LEU A 253 35.16 -20.05 2.17
CA LEU A 253 34.18 -19.33 2.98
C LEU A 253 34.78 -19.04 4.37
N VAL A 254 34.79 -17.76 4.75
CA VAL A 254 35.27 -17.32 6.08
C VAL A 254 34.12 -16.74 6.84
N VAL A 255 33.80 -17.32 7.99
CA VAL A 255 32.76 -16.86 8.90
C VAL A 255 33.40 -16.12 10.09
N ARG A 256 32.78 -15.01 10.45
CA ARG A 256 33.08 -14.27 11.70
C ARG A 256 31.76 -13.88 12.32
N CYS A 257 31.48 -14.41 13.49
CA CYS A 257 30.26 -14.14 14.26
C CYS A 257 30.60 -14.13 15.74
N ASP A 258 30.00 -13.21 16.49
CA ASP A 258 30.06 -13.25 17.95
C ASP A 258 29.09 -14.33 18.46
N GLU A 259 29.56 -15.19 19.36
CA GLU A 259 28.82 -16.40 19.82
C GLU A 259 27.51 -16.07 20.57
N ASP A 260 27.40 -14.86 21.16
CA ASP A 260 26.26 -14.46 22.01
C ASP A 260 25.24 -13.56 21.31
N LEU A 261 25.21 -13.54 19.96
CA LEU A 261 24.24 -12.73 19.23
C LEU A 261 22.93 -13.47 19.02
N TRP A 262 21.83 -12.84 19.49
CA TRP A 262 20.46 -13.35 19.33
C TRP A 262 19.57 -12.33 18.65
N VAL A 263 18.68 -12.79 17.79
CA VAL A 263 17.67 -11.97 17.14
C VAL A 263 16.30 -12.59 17.31
N LEU A 264 15.25 -11.79 17.35
CA LEU A 264 13.88 -12.27 17.34
C LEU A 264 13.43 -12.43 15.89
N GLY A 265 13.14 -13.66 15.46
CA GLY A 265 12.79 -13.93 14.07
C GLY A 265 12.42 -15.37 13.81
N ASP A 266 12.20 -15.70 12.54
CA ASP A 266 12.04 -17.07 12.04
C ASP A 266 13.38 -17.56 11.50
N GLN A 267 13.92 -18.64 12.07
CA GLN A 267 15.24 -19.16 11.72
C GLN A 267 15.35 -19.50 10.23
N SER A 268 14.32 -20.07 9.65
CA SER A 268 14.28 -20.48 8.25
C SER A 268 14.37 -19.27 7.31
N GLN A 269 13.62 -18.20 7.62
CA GLN A 269 13.63 -16.95 6.84
C GLN A 269 14.98 -16.22 6.97
N LEU A 270 15.55 -16.19 8.17
CA LEU A 270 16.87 -15.59 8.42
C LEU A 270 17.96 -16.35 7.68
N THR A 271 17.92 -17.71 7.72
CA THR A 271 18.88 -18.55 6.98
C THR A 271 18.77 -18.32 5.48
N GLU A 272 17.56 -18.21 4.93
CA GLU A 272 17.35 -17.94 3.50
C GLU A 272 17.89 -16.55 3.13
N ALA A 273 17.64 -15.53 3.97
CA ALA A 273 18.15 -14.17 3.73
C ALA A 273 19.68 -14.11 3.72
N VAL A 274 20.35 -14.88 4.58
CA VAL A 274 21.82 -14.93 4.63
C VAL A 274 22.40 -15.77 3.50
N ALA A 275 21.67 -16.80 3.04
CA ALA A 275 22.10 -17.67 1.95
C ALA A 275 21.98 -17.02 0.55
N ASN A 276 21.09 -16.04 0.38
CA ASN A 276 20.90 -15.29 -0.87
C ASN A 276 21.88 -14.13 -1.02
#